data_d284b9ce5dd388c3638d1a817bce05f4
#
_entry.id   d284b9ce5dd388c3638d1a817bce05f4
#
_cell.length_a   1.000
_cell.length_b   1.000
_cell.length_c   1.000
_cell.angle_alpha   90.00
_cell.angle_beta   90.00
_cell.angle_gamma   90.00
#
_symmetry.space_group_name_H-M   'P 1'
#
loop_
_entity.id
_entity.type
_entity.pdbx_description
1 polymer ?
#
loop_
_entity_poly.entity_id
_entity_poly.type
_entity_poly.pdbx_seq_one_letter_code
_entity_poly.pdbx_strand_id
1 'polypeptide(L)'
;MNIIKNVYQNVEYIYYIDESTAGEKYIYTALGIPIKQWNHIFNRIQSFRQYINKEYGIQLHKELHATKFVNGRGQFSKVVGKFQRSEIFKMCLKTLAKENNTGLHTFSSITDVPDWSLERALTRIHNTAENNDYFALTFFDSGNEISTQKILRKMRVINYVPSKYDGWHGETYTRNVPVTRIVADSMFIDSSKDYMIQTVDFIAYALKTMYEPSSNAIKYNLTNSYKILDPIILKQVSRSNDLGIVE
;
A
#
# COMPACT_ATOMS: atom_id res chain seq x y z
N MET A 1 -21.22 5.60 -30.45
CA MET A 1 -19.75 5.60 -30.65
C MET A 1 -19.00 6.57 -29.68
N ASN A 2 -19.68 7.21 -28.73
CA ASN A 2 -19.08 8.16 -27.79
C ASN A 2 -18.77 7.60 -26.38
N ILE A 3 -19.20 6.39 -26.06
CA ILE A 3 -19.06 5.83 -24.70
C ILE A 3 -17.62 5.36 -24.42
N ILE A 4 -16.90 4.86 -25.43
CA ILE A 4 -15.54 4.33 -25.24
C ILE A 4 -14.49 5.46 -25.03
N LYS A 5 -14.71 6.64 -25.60
CA LYS A 5 -13.79 7.77 -25.44
C LYS A 5 -13.75 8.33 -23.99
N ASN A 6 -14.83 8.19 -23.23
CA ASN A 6 -14.91 8.74 -21.87
C ASN A 6 -14.30 7.82 -20.80
N VAL A 7 -14.29 6.50 -20.99
CA VAL A 7 -13.81 5.54 -19.98
C VAL A 7 -12.30 5.69 -19.71
N TYR A 8 -11.50 5.96 -20.75
CA TYR A 8 -10.04 6.14 -20.59
C TYR A 8 -9.61 7.55 -20.17
N GLN A 9 -10.52 8.52 -20.17
CA GLN A 9 -10.20 9.90 -19.80
C GLN A 9 -10.15 10.12 -18.28
N ASN A 10 -10.69 9.20 -17.46
CA ASN A 10 -10.84 9.34 -16.03
C ASN A 10 -9.98 8.36 -15.21
N VAL A 11 -8.89 7.82 -15.76
CA VAL A 11 -7.90 7.10 -14.93
C VAL A 11 -7.11 8.15 -14.15
N GLU A 12 -7.41 8.28 -12.86
CA GLU A 12 -6.83 9.35 -12.04
C GLU A 12 -5.83 8.86 -11.03
N TYR A 13 -5.87 7.58 -10.65
CA TYR A 13 -4.98 7.04 -9.64
C TYR A 13 -4.23 5.81 -10.09
N ILE A 14 -2.99 5.73 -9.63
CA ILE A 14 -2.17 4.52 -9.64
C ILE A 14 -2.02 4.06 -8.19
N TYR A 15 -2.35 2.79 -7.93
CA TYR A 15 -2.13 2.16 -6.63
C TYR A 15 -0.96 1.18 -6.72
N TYR A 16 0.07 1.43 -5.92
CA TYR A 16 1.13 0.47 -5.65
C TYR A 16 0.75 -0.34 -4.42
N ILE A 17 0.83 -1.66 -4.52
CA ILE A 17 0.34 -2.58 -3.50
C ILE A 17 1.44 -3.57 -3.16
N ASP A 18 1.68 -3.77 -1.87
CA ASP A 18 2.60 -4.75 -1.36
C ASP A 18 1.97 -5.58 -0.24
N GLU A 19 2.46 -6.82 -0.10
CA GLU A 19 2.00 -7.75 0.91
C GLU A 19 3.00 -7.89 2.06
N SER A 20 2.50 -8.18 3.25
CA SER A 20 3.30 -8.50 4.42
C SER A 20 2.54 -9.45 5.33
N THR A 21 3.25 -10.09 6.26
CA THR A 21 2.64 -10.94 7.28
C THR A 21 3.05 -10.50 8.68
N ALA A 22 2.12 -10.55 9.63
CA ALA A 22 2.35 -10.29 11.04
C ALA A 22 1.70 -11.42 11.87
N GLY A 23 2.53 -12.37 12.35
CA GLY A 23 2.03 -13.61 12.92
C GLY A 23 1.19 -14.39 11.91
N GLU A 24 -0.06 -14.69 12.28
CA GLU A 24 -1.03 -15.38 11.41
C GLU A 24 -1.84 -14.43 10.52
N LYS A 25 -1.56 -13.12 10.56
CA LYS A 25 -2.29 -12.12 9.80
C LYS A 25 -1.60 -11.77 8.48
N TYR A 26 -2.40 -11.63 7.44
CA TYR A 26 -1.98 -11.18 6.12
C TYR A 26 -2.35 -9.72 5.92
N ILE A 27 -1.40 -8.92 5.48
CA ILE A 27 -1.53 -7.48 5.28
C ILE A 27 -1.34 -7.18 3.81
N TYR A 28 -2.26 -6.44 3.22
CA TYR A 28 -2.05 -5.76 1.93
C TYR A 28 -2.12 -4.26 2.15
N THR A 29 -1.05 -3.58 1.77
CA THR A 29 -0.94 -2.12 1.88
C THR A 29 -1.00 -1.50 0.50
N ALA A 30 -1.83 -0.49 0.34
CA ALA A 30 -2.01 0.26 -0.90
C ALA A 30 -1.53 1.71 -0.73
N LEU A 31 -0.71 2.19 -1.65
CA LEU A 31 -0.29 3.58 -1.81
C LEU A 31 -0.91 4.13 -3.09
N GLY A 32 -1.92 4.98 -2.95
CA GLY A 32 -2.63 5.63 -4.05
C GLY A 32 -1.99 6.97 -4.43
N ILE A 33 -1.59 7.12 -5.68
CA ILE A 33 -0.92 8.31 -6.20
C ILE A 33 -1.76 8.88 -7.34
N PRO A 34 -2.21 10.14 -7.26
CA PRO A 34 -2.85 10.78 -8.40
C PRO A 34 -1.88 10.83 -9.59
N ILE A 35 -2.33 10.43 -10.78
CA ILE A 35 -1.50 10.42 -11.99
C ILE A 35 -0.90 11.80 -12.26
N LYS A 36 -1.67 12.87 -12.03
CA LYS A 36 -1.22 14.27 -12.20
C LYS A 36 -0.07 14.64 -11.27
N GLN A 37 0.06 13.94 -10.13
CA GLN A 37 1.10 14.16 -9.12
C GLN A 37 2.21 13.11 -9.16
N TRP A 38 2.11 12.13 -10.05
CA TRP A 38 3.04 11.00 -10.06
C TRP A 38 4.51 11.43 -10.18
N ASN A 39 4.83 12.31 -11.14
CA ASN A 39 6.20 12.82 -11.31
C ASN A 39 6.68 13.58 -10.07
N HIS A 40 5.82 14.38 -9.43
CA HIS A 40 6.16 15.09 -8.21
C HIS A 40 6.52 14.12 -7.08
N ILE A 41 5.67 13.14 -6.81
CA ILE A 41 5.90 12.13 -5.77
C ILE A 41 7.14 11.30 -6.07
N PHE A 42 7.31 10.85 -7.33
CA PHE A 42 8.49 10.12 -7.75
C PHE A 42 9.78 10.92 -7.50
N ASN A 43 9.81 12.19 -7.87
CA ASN A 43 10.96 13.09 -7.64
C ASN A 43 11.25 13.26 -6.13
N ARG A 44 10.23 13.27 -5.27
CA ARG A 44 10.41 13.30 -3.81
C ARG A 44 11.09 12.04 -3.31
N ILE A 45 10.65 10.87 -3.77
CA ILE A 45 11.28 9.58 -3.42
C ILE A 45 12.70 9.49 -4.00
N GLN A 46 12.90 9.92 -5.25
CA GLN A 46 14.23 9.95 -5.85
C GLN A 46 15.18 10.87 -5.06
N SER A 47 14.72 12.06 -4.66
CA SER A 47 15.51 12.99 -3.83
C SER A 47 15.87 12.38 -2.47
N PHE A 48 14.93 11.65 -1.84
CA PHE A 48 15.22 10.89 -0.63
C PHE A 48 16.31 9.83 -0.89
N ARG A 49 16.22 9.08 -2.00
CA ARG A 49 17.24 8.09 -2.39
C ARG A 49 18.62 8.73 -2.63
N GLN A 50 18.68 9.88 -3.29
CA GLN A 50 19.91 10.64 -3.51
C GLN A 50 20.49 11.15 -2.18
N TYR A 51 19.66 11.63 -1.27
CA TYR A 51 20.08 12.05 0.06
C TYR A 51 20.74 10.90 0.85
N ILE A 52 20.09 9.74 0.94
CA ILE A 52 20.66 8.61 1.67
C ILE A 52 21.88 8.00 0.99
N ASN A 53 22.03 8.16 -0.33
CA ASN A 53 23.26 7.82 -1.04
C ASN A 53 24.40 8.74 -0.62
N LYS A 54 24.17 10.04 -0.65
CA LYS A 54 25.17 11.06 -0.29
C LYS A 54 25.62 10.97 1.16
N GLU A 55 24.67 10.87 2.09
CA GLU A 55 24.95 10.97 3.53
C GLU A 55 25.37 9.63 4.16
N TYR A 56 24.90 8.52 3.62
CA TYR A 56 25.08 7.19 4.21
C TYR A 56 25.76 6.17 3.27
N GLY A 57 26.09 6.55 2.04
CA GLY A 57 26.73 5.67 1.07
C GLY A 57 25.83 4.54 0.55
N ILE A 58 24.50 4.63 0.73
CA ILE A 58 23.55 3.63 0.24
C ILE A 58 23.38 3.84 -1.27
N GLN A 59 23.86 2.89 -2.07
CA GLN A 59 23.86 3.01 -3.52
C GLN A 59 22.45 3.08 -4.11
N LEU A 60 22.23 3.95 -5.10
CA LEU A 60 20.92 4.19 -5.72
C LEU A 60 20.29 2.95 -6.35
N HIS A 61 21.11 2.09 -6.96
CA HIS A 61 20.66 0.86 -7.60
C HIS A 61 20.40 -0.30 -6.61
N LYS A 62 20.71 -0.11 -5.33
CA LYS A 62 20.39 -1.12 -4.31
C LYS A 62 18.94 -1.05 -3.93
N GLU A 63 18.28 -2.19 -4.01
CA GLU A 63 16.94 -2.37 -3.48
C GLU A 63 16.90 -2.04 -1.97
N LEU A 64 15.92 -1.23 -1.57
CA LEU A 64 15.58 -1.02 -0.17
C LEU A 64 14.38 -1.89 0.20
N HIS A 65 14.61 -3.17 0.42
CA HIS A 65 13.58 -4.04 0.98
C HIS A 65 13.50 -3.79 2.50
N ALA A 66 12.36 -3.32 3.00
CA ALA A 66 12.19 -2.79 4.36
C ALA A 66 12.66 -3.78 5.45
N THR A 67 12.22 -5.04 5.39
CA THR A 67 12.61 -6.07 6.36
C THR A 67 14.11 -6.33 6.34
N LYS A 68 14.72 -6.44 5.15
CA LYS A 68 16.17 -6.68 5.01
C LYS A 68 16.95 -5.44 5.47
N PHE A 69 16.48 -4.25 5.08
CA PHE A 69 17.12 -2.99 5.41
C PHE A 69 17.12 -2.73 6.92
N VAL A 70 15.96 -2.73 7.56
CA VAL A 70 15.84 -2.43 9.00
C VAL A 70 16.59 -3.44 9.85
N ASN A 71 16.49 -4.73 9.54
CA ASN A 71 17.17 -5.78 10.29
C ASN A 71 18.66 -5.91 9.96
N GLY A 72 19.17 -5.19 8.96
CA GLY A 72 20.59 -5.21 8.57
C GLY A 72 21.04 -6.52 7.96
N ARG A 73 20.16 -7.16 7.21
CA ARG A 73 20.53 -8.33 6.40
C ARG A 73 21.22 -7.86 5.13
N GLY A 74 22.27 -8.58 4.71
CA GLY A 74 23.04 -8.25 3.52
C GLY A 74 24.03 -7.09 3.71
N GLN A 75 24.25 -6.30 2.66
CA GLN A 75 25.31 -5.27 2.62
C GLN A 75 25.05 -4.05 3.52
N PHE A 76 23.79 -3.78 3.90
CA PHE A 76 23.43 -2.61 4.67
C PHE A 76 24.05 -2.58 6.07
N SER A 77 24.25 -3.74 6.71
CA SER A 77 24.87 -3.82 8.02
C SER A 77 26.33 -3.34 8.06
N LYS A 78 27.02 -3.39 6.91
CA LYS A 78 28.42 -2.95 6.79
C LYS A 78 28.56 -1.44 6.59
N VAL A 79 27.52 -0.80 6.05
CA VAL A 79 27.54 0.61 5.65
C VAL A 79 26.83 1.49 6.66
N VAL A 80 25.73 1.02 7.24
CA VAL A 80 24.83 1.81 8.07
C VAL A 80 24.48 1.08 9.36
N GLY A 81 24.66 1.71 10.50
CA GLY A 81 24.32 1.16 11.83
C GLY A 81 22.81 0.97 12.02
N LYS A 82 22.41 0.13 13.00
CA LYS A 82 20.99 -0.18 13.26
C LYS A 82 20.15 1.05 13.56
N PHE A 83 20.68 1.96 14.39
CA PHE A 83 20.01 3.22 14.71
C PHE A 83 19.78 4.06 13.46
N GLN A 84 20.80 4.26 12.66
CA GLN A 84 20.71 5.05 11.42
C GLN A 84 19.72 4.43 10.43
N ARG A 85 19.68 3.10 10.26
CA ARG A 85 18.68 2.44 9.41
C ARG A 85 17.26 2.71 9.89
N SER A 86 17.04 2.69 11.19
CA SER A 86 15.74 3.01 11.80
C SER A 86 15.34 4.47 11.56
N GLU A 87 16.30 5.41 11.62
CA GLU A 87 16.03 6.81 11.30
C GLU A 87 15.76 7.02 9.80
N ILE A 88 16.53 6.36 8.91
CA ILE A 88 16.28 6.40 7.46
C ILE A 88 14.90 5.83 7.13
N PHE A 89 14.51 4.74 7.79
CA PHE A 89 13.17 4.16 7.63
C PHE A 89 12.08 5.17 7.99
N LYS A 90 12.16 5.79 9.16
CA LYS A 90 11.22 6.85 9.58
C LYS A 90 11.27 8.08 8.66
N MET A 91 12.44 8.42 8.12
CA MET A 91 12.60 9.52 7.18
C MET A 91 11.85 9.27 5.86
N CYS A 92 11.87 8.03 5.35
CA CYS A 92 11.06 7.65 4.18
C CYS A 92 9.58 7.93 4.43
N LEU A 93 9.03 7.44 5.55
CA LEU A 93 7.63 7.67 5.92
C LEU A 93 7.30 9.16 6.09
N LYS A 94 8.19 9.93 6.73
CA LYS A 94 8.04 11.39 6.87
C LYS A 94 8.06 12.11 5.51
N THR A 95 8.82 11.59 4.54
CA THR A 95 8.86 12.16 3.20
C THR A 95 7.49 12.03 2.52
N LEU A 96 6.83 10.88 2.67
CA LEU A 96 5.48 10.68 2.16
C LEU A 96 4.44 11.53 2.92
N ALA A 97 4.50 11.56 4.23
CA ALA A 97 3.55 12.29 5.07
C ALA A 97 3.51 13.80 4.77
N LYS A 98 4.59 14.38 4.23
CA LYS A 98 4.66 15.79 3.81
C LYS A 98 3.87 16.07 2.53
N GLU A 99 3.49 15.06 1.78
CA GLU A 99 2.77 15.19 0.51
C GLU A 99 1.24 15.13 0.67
N ASN A 100 0.73 15.43 1.85
CA ASN A 100 -0.70 15.36 2.22
C ASN A 100 -1.63 16.27 1.37
N ASN A 101 -1.10 17.31 0.74
CA ASN A 101 -1.88 18.23 -0.11
C ASN A 101 -1.91 17.80 -1.59
N THR A 102 -1.28 16.68 -1.94
CA THR A 102 -1.20 16.21 -3.34
C THR A 102 -2.31 15.24 -3.72
N GLY A 103 -3.09 14.77 -2.76
CA GLY A 103 -4.03 13.65 -2.92
C GLY A 103 -3.37 12.28 -2.77
N LEU A 104 -2.05 12.23 -2.46
CA LEU A 104 -1.38 11.00 -2.04
C LEU A 104 -2.08 10.41 -0.82
N HIS A 105 -2.38 9.13 -0.86
CA HIS A 105 -2.98 8.46 0.29
C HIS A 105 -2.55 7.00 0.41
N THR A 106 -2.68 6.46 1.62
CA THR A 106 -2.41 5.05 1.90
C THR A 106 -3.47 4.46 2.81
N PHE A 107 -3.69 3.17 2.68
CA PHE A 107 -4.49 2.37 3.60
C PHE A 107 -4.00 0.91 3.55
N SER A 108 -4.48 0.10 4.49
CA SER A 108 -4.14 -1.32 4.52
C SER A 108 -5.35 -2.17 4.85
N SER A 109 -5.34 -3.41 4.40
CA SER A 109 -6.24 -4.47 4.85
C SER A 109 -5.46 -5.50 5.65
N ILE A 110 -6.11 -6.09 6.65
CA ILE A 110 -5.51 -7.13 7.49
C ILE A 110 -6.54 -8.20 7.83
N THR A 111 -6.22 -9.46 7.56
CA THR A 111 -7.08 -10.62 7.90
C THR A 111 -6.24 -11.85 8.17
N ASP A 112 -6.88 -12.90 8.67
CA ASP A 112 -6.25 -14.20 8.90
C ASP A 112 -6.19 -15.07 7.63
N VAL A 113 -6.80 -14.60 6.52
CA VAL A 113 -6.83 -15.30 5.23
C VAL A 113 -6.27 -14.38 4.14
N PRO A 114 -5.22 -14.81 3.41
CA PRO A 114 -4.52 -13.95 2.44
C PRO A 114 -5.45 -13.42 1.34
N ASP A 115 -6.28 -14.30 0.75
CA ASP A 115 -7.21 -13.92 -0.32
C ASP A 115 -8.21 -12.86 0.16
N TRP A 116 -8.72 -12.97 1.38
CA TRP A 116 -9.66 -11.99 1.93
C TRP A 116 -9.02 -10.63 2.16
N SER A 117 -7.75 -10.61 2.60
CA SER A 117 -7.03 -9.36 2.76
C SER A 117 -6.87 -8.64 1.42
N LEU A 118 -6.48 -9.38 0.36
CA LEU A 118 -6.40 -8.84 -0.99
C LEU A 118 -7.76 -8.38 -1.52
N GLU A 119 -8.82 -9.21 -1.39
CA GLU A 119 -10.18 -8.86 -1.82
C GLU A 119 -10.68 -7.58 -1.13
N ARG A 120 -10.41 -7.41 0.17
CA ARG A 120 -10.74 -6.18 0.91
C ARG A 120 -9.97 -4.98 0.39
N ALA A 121 -8.66 -5.10 0.15
CA ALA A 121 -7.86 -4.01 -0.41
C ALA A 121 -8.41 -3.56 -1.78
N LEU A 122 -8.63 -4.49 -2.70
CA LEU A 122 -9.18 -4.21 -4.04
C LEU A 122 -10.60 -3.62 -3.98
N THR A 123 -11.44 -4.12 -3.07
CA THR A 123 -12.78 -3.57 -2.85
C THR A 123 -12.72 -2.12 -2.35
N ARG A 124 -11.76 -1.77 -1.48
CA ARG A 124 -11.58 -0.39 -1.02
C ARG A 124 -11.10 0.54 -2.11
N ILE A 125 -10.18 0.08 -2.96
CA ILE A 125 -9.76 0.83 -4.16
C ILE A 125 -10.98 1.09 -5.06
N HIS A 126 -11.75 0.04 -5.38
CA HIS A 126 -12.97 0.17 -6.18
C HIS A 126 -13.96 1.16 -5.56
N ASN A 127 -14.31 1.01 -4.28
CA ASN A 127 -15.28 1.88 -3.61
C ASN A 127 -14.81 3.33 -3.55
N THR A 128 -13.51 3.57 -3.33
CA THR A 128 -12.94 4.92 -3.33
C THR A 128 -13.03 5.54 -4.72
N ALA A 129 -12.70 4.78 -5.76
CA ALA A 129 -12.79 5.21 -7.15
C ALA A 129 -14.25 5.44 -7.60
N GLU A 130 -15.18 4.58 -7.18
CA GLU A 130 -16.61 4.71 -7.46
C GLU A 130 -17.21 5.97 -6.81
N ASN A 131 -16.89 6.20 -5.53
CA ASN A 131 -17.41 7.35 -4.78
C ASN A 131 -16.88 8.70 -5.30
N ASN A 132 -15.74 8.71 -5.99
CA ASN A 132 -15.10 9.91 -6.53
C ASN A 132 -15.10 9.96 -8.06
N ASP A 133 -15.83 9.04 -8.72
CA ASP A 133 -16.02 8.94 -10.17
C ASP A 133 -14.73 8.92 -11.00
N TYR A 134 -13.76 8.10 -10.58
CA TYR A 134 -12.54 7.85 -11.34
C TYR A 134 -12.26 6.36 -11.55
N PHE A 135 -11.27 6.05 -12.37
CA PHE A 135 -10.70 4.72 -12.55
C PHE A 135 -9.28 4.66 -11.99
N ALA A 136 -8.84 3.46 -11.61
CA ALA A 136 -7.53 3.22 -11.04
C ALA A 136 -6.78 2.12 -11.78
N LEU A 137 -5.45 2.22 -11.78
CA LEU A 137 -4.51 1.15 -12.15
C LEU A 137 -3.89 0.58 -10.88
N THR A 138 -3.58 -0.72 -10.90
CA THR A 138 -2.94 -1.40 -9.77
C THR A 138 -1.62 -2.03 -10.18
N PHE A 139 -0.59 -1.80 -9.38
CA PHE A 139 0.75 -2.36 -9.51
C PHE A 139 1.11 -3.14 -8.26
N PHE A 140 1.63 -4.34 -8.43
CA PHE A 140 2.06 -5.23 -7.35
C PHE A 140 3.54 -5.55 -7.48
N ASP A 141 4.18 -5.94 -6.37
CA ASP A 141 5.46 -6.63 -6.46
C ASP A 141 5.30 -7.99 -7.16
N SER A 142 6.32 -8.36 -7.94
CA SER A 142 6.33 -9.64 -8.64
C SER A 142 6.43 -10.81 -7.67
N GLY A 143 5.79 -11.94 -8.01
CA GLY A 143 5.85 -13.18 -7.23
C GLY A 143 4.51 -13.90 -7.04
N ASN A 144 3.39 -13.14 -7.06
CA ASN A 144 2.04 -13.70 -6.85
C ASN A 144 1.07 -13.39 -8.00
N GLU A 145 1.60 -13.29 -9.24
CA GLU A 145 0.86 -12.82 -10.42
C GLU A 145 -0.40 -13.64 -10.69
N ILE A 146 -0.27 -14.97 -10.72
CA ILE A 146 -1.35 -15.89 -11.11
C ILE A 146 -2.49 -15.82 -10.09
N SER A 147 -2.20 -15.86 -8.80
CA SER A 147 -3.20 -15.82 -7.73
C SER A 147 -3.92 -14.47 -7.69
N THR A 148 -3.16 -13.37 -7.73
CA THR A 148 -3.71 -12.00 -7.71
C THR A 148 -4.61 -11.73 -8.92
N GLN A 149 -4.18 -12.11 -10.13
CA GLN A 149 -5.01 -11.96 -11.32
C GLN A 149 -6.27 -12.81 -11.29
N LYS A 150 -6.18 -14.04 -10.79
CA LYS A 150 -7.35 -14.93 -10.63
C LYS A 150 -8.38 -14.30 -9.68
N ILE A 151 -7.92 -13.75 -8.55
CA ILE A 151 -8.79 -13.07 -7.57
C ILE A 151 -9.44 -11.84 -8.21
N LEU A 152 -8.67 -10.95 -8.84
CA LEU A 152 -9.23 -9.75 -9.46
C LEU A 152 -10.25 -10.08 -10.55
N ARG A 153 -9.97 -11.07 -11.43
CA ARG A 153 -10.91 -11.51 -12.47
C ARG A 153 -12.19 -12.08 -11.88
N LYS A 154 -12.11 -12.86 -10.79
CA LYS A 154 -13.27 -13.32 -10.02
C LYS A 154 -14.07 -12.13 -9.51
N MET A 155 -13.40 -11.16 -8.86
CA MET A 155 -14.05 -9.99 -8.26
C MET A 155 -14.73 -9.06 -9.26
N ARG A 156 -14.32 -9.08 -10.53
CA ARG A 156 -15.01 -8.34 -11.61
C ARG A 156 -16.42 -8.86 -11.90
N VAL A 157 -16.72 -10.09 -11.49
CA VAL A 157 -18.02 -10.74 -11.70
C VAL A 157 -18.72 -10.95 -10.36
N ILE A 158 -18.00 -11.48 -9.39
CA ILE A 158 -18.53 -11.87 -8.07
C ILE A 158 -17.63 -11.30 -6.98
N ASN A 159 -18.15 -10.33 -6.24
CA ASN A 159 -17.50 -9.73 -5.07
C ASN A 159 -18.57 -9.47 -4.00
N TYR A 160 -18.85 -10.46 -3.17
CA TYR A 160 -19.82 -10.33 -2.10
C TYR A 160 -19.23 -9.56 -0.92
N VAL A 161 -19.86 -8.45 -0.59
CA VAL A 161 -19.50 -7.61 0.56
C VAL A 161 -20.67 -7.55 1.54
N PRO A 162 -20.42 -7.41 2.86
CA PRO A 162 -21.49 -7.23 3.84
C PRO A 162 -22.35 -6.01 3.48
N SER A 163 -23.66 -6.17 3.55
CA SER A 163 -24.59 -5.08 3.32
C SER A 163 -24.63 -4.15 4.53
N LYS A 164 -24.85 -2.84 4.30
CA LYS A 164 -25.11 -1.87 5.37
C LYS A 164 -26.49 -2.06 6.02
N TYR A 165 -27.37 -2.74 5.34
CA TYR A 165 -28.74 -2.99 5.78
C TYR A 165 -28.77 -4.38 6.38
N ASP A 166 -28.73 -4.44 7.72
CA ASP A 166 -29.06 -5.68 8.42
C ASP A 166 -30.51 -6.04 8.10
N GLY A 167 -30.72 -7.30 7.79
CA GLY A 167 -32.07 -7.79 7.57
C GLY A 167 -32.93 -7.61 8.82
N TRP A 168 -34.23 -7.60 8.65
CA TRP A 168 -35.23 -7.40 9.71
C TRP A 168 -35.11 -8.38 10.88
N HIS A 169 -34.24 -9.38 10.79
CA HIS A 169 -34.03 -10.45 11.79
C HIS A 169 -32.57 -10.59 12.26
N GLY A 170 -31.72 -9.56 12.08
CA GLY A 170 -30.32 -9.62 12.53
C GLY A 170 -29.41 -10.50 11.68
N GLU A 171 -29.86 -10.91 10.50
CA GLU A 171 -29.02 -11.63 9.55
C GLU A 171 -28.15 -10.67 8.75
N THR A 172 -26.86 -11.00 8.62
CA THR A 172 -25.93 -10.23 7.80
C THR A 172 -26.17 -10.57 6.32
N TYR A 173 -26.74 -9.64 5.60
CA TYR A 173 -26.89 -9.80 4.14
C TYR A 173 -25.63 -9.38 3.43
N THR A 174 -25.27 -10.13 2.39
CA THR A 174 -24.23 -9.75 1.43
C THR A 174 -24.85 -9.22 0.15
N ARG A 175 -24.17 -8.27 -0.49
CA ARG A 175 -24.50 -7.82 -1.85
C ARG A 175 -23.30 -8.03 -2.75
N ASN A 176 -23.57 -8.35 -4.02
CA ASN A 176 -22.51 -8.40 -5.03
C ASN A 176 -22.14 -6.98 -5.46
N VAL A 177 -20.85 -6.63 -5.32
CA VAL A 177 -20.28 -5.34 -5.73
C VAL A 177 -19.09 -5.63 -6.64
N PRO A 178 -19.31 -5.91 -7.94
CA PRO A 178 -18.23 -6.21 -8.87
C PRO A 178 -17.21 -5.08 -8.94
N VAL A 179 -15.93 -5.44 -8.98
CA VAL A 179 -14.82 -4.49 -9.07
C VAL A 179 -14.67 -3.99 -10.50
N THR A 180 -15.30 -2.88 -10.83
CA THR A 180 -15.37 -2.29 -12.19
C THR A 180 -14.48 -1.05 -12.36
N ARG A 181 -14.02 -0.43 -11.27
CA ARG A 181 -13.23 0.80 -11.31
C ARG A 181 -11.71 0.57 -11.37
N ILE A 182 -11.26 -0.68 -11.33
CA ILE A 182 -9.87 -1.03 -11.58
C ILE A 182 -9.74 -1.41 -13.06
N VAL A 183 -8.98 -0.62 -13.82
CA VAL A 183 -8.79 -0.79 -15.26
C VAL A 183 -7.73 -1.85 -15.51
N ALA A 184 -7.93 -2.68 -16.54
CA ALA A 184 -7.03 -3.77 -16.94
C ALA A 184 -6.77 -4.81 -15.82
N ASP A 185 -6.00 -5.83 -16.09
CA ASP A 185 -5.45 -6.69 -15.04
C ASP A 185 -4.33 -5.95 -14.31
N SER A 186 -4.08 -6.34 -13.06
CA SER A 186 -2.97 -5.78 -12.28
C SER A 186 -1.63 -6.00 -12.98
N MET A 187 -0.77 -5.00 -12.92
CA MET A 187 0.60 -5.06 -13.43
C MET A 187 1.55 -5.48 -12.30
N PHE A 188 2.59 -6.23 -12.66
CA PHE A 188 3.57 -6.75 -11.71
C PHE A 188 4.96 -6.20 -12.05
N ILE A 189 5.65 -5.68 -11.05
CA ILE A 189 6.92 -4.99 -11.19
C ILE A 189 7.93 -5.62 -10.22
N ASP A 190 9.12 -5.91 -10.70
CA ASP A 190 10.25 -6.33 -9.88
C ASP A 190 10.67 -5.19 -8.93
N SER A 191 10.47 -5.38 -7.63
CA SER A 191 10.78 -4.38 -6.58
C SER A 191 12.23 -3.90 -6.63
N SER A 192 13.16 -4.72 -7.10
CA SER A 192 14.57 -4.33 -7.26
C SER A 192 14.76 -3.15 -8.23
N LYS A 193 13.80 -2.92 -9.13
CA LYS A 193 13.85 -1.93 -10.21
C LYS A 193 12.91 -0.75 -10.02
N ASP A 194 12.01 -0.79 -9.03
CA ASP A 194 10.97 0.22 -8.85
C ASP A 194 10.98 0.84 -7.44
N TYR A 195 11.19 2.14 -7.37
CA TYR A 195 11.23 2.87 -6.11
C TYR A 195 9.86 2.98 -5.43
N MET A 196 8.76 2.94 -6.20
CA MET A 196 7.42 3.07 -5.64
C MET A 196 6.98 1.77 -4.96
N ILE A 197 7.30 0.61 -5.56
CA ILE A 197 7.10 -0.70 -4.91
C ILE A 197 7.94 -0.79 -3.63
N GLN A 198 9.22 -0.38 -3.66
CA GLN A 198 10.04 -0.32 -2.43
C GLN A 198 9.46 0.63 -1.38
N THR A 199 8.80 1.69 -1.81
CA THR A 199 8.20 2.66 -0.90
C THR A 199 6.97 2.08 -0.21
N VAL A 200 6.11 1.36 -0.93
CA VAL A 200 4.94 0.73 -0.31
C VAL A 200 5.34 -0.43 0.61
N ASP A 201 6.44 -1.17 0.33
CA ASP A 201 7.03 -2.15 1.26
C ASP A 201 7.43 -1.50 2.60
N PHE A 202 7.96 -0.26 2.59
CA PHE A 202 8.23 0.47 3.84
C PHE A 202 6.96 0.78 4.62
N ILE A 203 5.85 1.08 3.95
CA ILE A 203 4.56 1.32 4.61
C ILE A 203 4.01 0.00 5.19
N ALA A 204 4.02 -1.08 4.41
CA ALA A 204 3.60 -2.41 4.84
C ALA A 204 4.40 -2.89 6.06
N TYR A 205 5.73 -2.70 6.04
CA TYR A 205 6.60 -3.03 7.17
C TYR A 205 6.32 -2.16 8.40
N ALA A 206 5.97 -0.88 8.24
CA ALA A 206 5.58 -0.03 9.36
C ALA A 206 4.33 -0.57 10.06
N LEU A 207 3.33 -1.02 9.29
CA LEU A 207 2.14 -1.65 9.84
C LEU A 207 2.47 -3.00 10.48
N LYS A 208 3.25 -3.84 9.82
CA LYS A 208 3.72 -5.11 10.38
C LYS A 208 4.36 -4.92 11.76
N THR A 209 5.26 -3.94 11.92
CA THR A 209 5.93 -3.71 13.21
C THR A 209 5.01 -3.20 14.30
N MET A 210 3.85 -2.67 13.96
CA MET A 210 2.82 -2.30 14.92
C MET A 210 2.09 -3.54 15.48
N TYR A 211 1.83 -4.53 14.64
CA TYR A 211 1.13 -5.76 15.04
C TYR A 211 2.07 -6.84 15.60
N GLU A 212 3.27 -6.94 15.05
CA GLU A 212 4.29 -7.93 15.44
C GLU A 212 5.66 -7.23 15.65
N PRO A 213 5.85 -6.57 16.79
CA PRO A 213 7.06 -5.83 17.05
C PRO A 213 8.24 -6.76 17.36
N SER A 214 9.32 -6.67 16.60
CA SER A 214 10.60 -7.27 16.97
C SER A 214 11.28 -6.49 18.10
N SER A 215 12.24 -7.12 18.81
CA SER A 215 13.03 -6.44 19.85
C SER A 215 13.76 -5.19 19.31
N ASN A 216 14.23 -5.21 18.07
CA ASN A 216 14.82 -4.04 17.43
C ASN A 216 13.75 -2.96 17.14
N ALA A 217 12.56 -3.35 16.69
CA ALA A 217 11.47 -2.40 16.44
C ALA A 217 11.07 -1.66 17.73
N ILE A 218 11.00 -2.36 18.85
CA ILE A 218 10.74 -1.76 20.17
C ILE A 218 11.89 -0.82 20.55
N LYS A 219 13.14 -1.32 20.50
CA LYS A 219 14.34 -0.56 20.91
C LYS A 219 14.50 0.77 20.16
N TYR A 220 14.17 0.80 18.86
CA TYR A 220 14.34 1.98 18.01
C TYR A 220 13.03 2.72 17.71
N ASN A 221 11.97 2.41 18.48
CA ASN A 221 10.66 3.06 18.38
C ASN A 221 10.08 3.04 16.97
N LEU A 222 10.06 1.85 16.34
CA LEU A 222 9.43 1.62 15.05
C LEU A 222 7.98 1.15 15.15
N THR A 223 7.55 0.69 16.34
CA THR A 223 6.19 0.20 16.60
C THR A 223 5.10 1.25 16.35
N ASN A 224 5.46 2.53 16.44
CA ASN A 224 4.57 3.65 16.16
C ASN A 224 4.84 4.31 14.80
N SER A 225 5.72 3.73 13.97
CA SER A 225 6.14 4.36 12.73
C SER A 225 5.00 4.50 11.70
N TYR A 226 4.02 3.60 11.70
CA TYR A 226 2.84 3.71 10.82
C TYR A 226 2.04 5.00 11.08
N LYS A 227 1.97 5.46 12.33
CA LYS A 227 1.31 6.72 12.71
C LYS A 227 1.95 7.97 12.10
N ILE A 228 3.21 7.88 11.62
CA ILE A 228 3.86 8.99 10.89
C ILE A 228 3.08 9.33 9.62
N LEU A 229 2.40 8.34 9.05
CA LEU A 229 1.62 8.48 7.81
C LEU A 229 0.21 9.07 8.03
N ASP A 230 -0.18 9.40 9.27
CA ASP A 230 -1.52 9.94 9.57
C ASP A 230 -1.99 11.04 8.62
N PRO A 231 -1.13 11.99 8.16
CA PRO A 231 -1.55 13.02 7.21
C PRO A 231 -2.00 12.52 5.83
N ILE A 232 -1.60 11.30 5.45
CA ILE A 232 -1.95 10.69 4.16
C ILE A 232 -2.75 9.39 4.32
N ILE A 233 -3.19 9.04 5.53
CA ILE A 233 -4.05 7.87 5.74
C ILE A 233 -5.44 8.14 5.18
N LEU A 234 -5.92 7.25 4.34
CA LEU A 234 -7.28 7.27 3.79
C LEU A 234 -8.27 6.72 4.84
N LYS A 235 -8.64 7.54 5.83
CA LYS A 235 -9.44 7.13 6.99
C LYS A 235 -10.84 6.63 6.62
N GLN A 236 -11.41 7.15 5.54
CA GLN A 236 -12.76 6.78 5.08
C GLN A 236 -12.91 5.34 4.58
N VAL A 237 -11.81 4.59 4.38
CA VAL A 237 -11.89 3.18 3.98
C VAL A 237 -12.33 2.27 5.12
N SER A 238 -12.15 2.71 6.36
CA SER A 238 -12.58 2.00 7.56
C SER A 238 -13.44 2.91 8.44
N ARG A 239 -14.52 2.38 9.01
CA ARG A 239 -15.39 3.13 9.93
C ARG A 239 -14.97 2.98 11.38
N SER A 240 -14.28 1.88 11.69
CA SER A 240 -13.90 1.48 13.03
C SER A 240 -12.44 1.76 13.37
N ASN A 241 -11.64 2.22 12.36
CA ASN A 241 -10.21 2.35 12.52
C ASN A 241 -9.68 3.62 11.84
N ASP A 242 -9.25 4.60 12.65
CA ASP A 242 -8.73 5.90 12.20
C ASP A 242 -7.35 5.81 11.52
N LEU A 243 -6.71 4.65 11.55
CA LEU A 243 -5.46 4.40 10.84
C LEU A 243 -5.65 3.84 9.42
N GLY A 244 -6.89 3.87 8.89
CA GLY A 244 -7.18 3.36 7.55
C GLY A 244 -6.94 1.86 7.41
N ILE A 245 -7.10 1.10 8.49
CA ILE A 245 -6.93 -0.34 8.49
C ILE A 245 -8.30 -1.00 8.38
N VAL A 246 -8.45 -1.89 7.40
CA VAL A 246 -9.66 -2.66 7.11
C VAL A 246 -9.46 -4.08 7.64
N GLU A 247 -10.23 -4.44 8.64
CA GLU A 247 -10.24 -5.78 9.26
C GLU A 247 -11.42 -6.61 8.78
#